data_69f02a4b1b471f9abfb2d00ea229a0ba
#
_entry.id   69f02a4b1b471f9abfb2d00ea229a0ba
#
_cell.length_a   1.000
_cell.length_b   1.000
_cell.length_c   1.000
_cell.angle_alpha   90.00
_cell.angle_beta   90.00
_cell.angle_gamma   90.00
#
_symmetry.space_group_name_H-M   'P 1'
#
loop_
_entity.id
_entity.type
_entity.pdbx_description
1 polymer ?
#
loop_
_entity_poly.entity_id
_entity_poly.type
_entity_poly.pdbx_seq_one_letter_code
_entity_poly.pdbx_strand_id
1 'polypeptide(L)'
;MAKLGFNFGDRWKNLNQLPTVEHNLYFQYLIVSPSYWKAHLIRKGELSLNDKTLPKDIKAVLKTYDQFGDIFTTPFEVWWEQTGCNLFYSDADLTTLSLTLDITKPKEVLMEQVDLKISEAQKRQKKSKRAKAFLEVNKIQPFSLFEKLQLIEEKASAYLDGNPGLENWRIALSANLQTKWKRGIKEDSKLTASNEKARAYLGMLVSKNIAEALIVAENAARGKFPSKQKPLFYMHFDFDHLSTLLRERFIEEVQYMWDRSTEDKTIQHHDYTNVMMKQLQKKRRARKRFERLVEQEIARRQKESSLPLD
;
A
#
# COMPACT_ATOMS: atom_id res chain seq x y z
N MET A 1 -16.19 -1.19 -16.86
CA MET A 1 -15.00 -1.06 -15.97
C MET A 1 -15.39 -0.09 -14.86
N ALA A 2 -15.68 -0.57 -13.66
CA ALA A 2 -15.94 0.30 -12.52
C ALA A 2 -14.63 0.96 -12.13
N LYS A 3 -14.54 2.29 -12.27
CA LYS A 3 -13.51 3.09 -11.64
C LYS A 3 -13.62 2.82 -10.14
N LEU A 4 -12.61 2.22 -9.53
CA LEU A 4 -12.42 2.21 -8.09
C LEU A 4 -12.16 3.67 -7.68
N GLY A 5 -13.22 4.42 -7.51
CA GLY A 5 -13.17 5.78 -7.00
C GLY A 5 -13.00 5.68 -5.50
N PHE A 6 -11.81 5.97 -5.01
CA PHE A 6 -11.62 6.32 -3.62
C PHE A 6 -12.29 7.67 -3.40
N ASN A 7 -13.36 7.70 -2.63
CA ASN A 7 -14.03 8.96 -2.27
C ASN A 7 -13.31 9.52 -1.04
N PHE A 8 -12.29 10.31 -1.30
CA PHE A 8 -11.52 11.01 -0.27
C PHE A 8 -12.19 12.34 0.06
N GLY A 9 -13.36 12.40 0.60
CA GLY A 9 -14.05 13.56 1.12
C GLY A 9 -13.57 14.96 0.65
N ASP A 10 -14.27 16.01 1.00
CA ASP A 10 -14.04 17.41 0.58
C ASP A 10 -12.66 18.04 0.93
N ARG A 11 -11.73 17.28 1.52
CA ARG A 11 -10.39 17.77 1.90
C ARG A 11 -9.44 17.99 0.72
N TRP A 12 -9.67 17.36 -0.43
CA TRP A 12 -8.78 17.46 -1.58
C TRP A 12 -9.17 18.65 -2.46
N LYS A 13 -8.56 19.78 -2.21
CA LYS A 13 -8.81 21.02 -2.98
C LYS A 13 -8.40 20.92 -4.46
N ASN A 14 -7.63 19.88 -4.83
CA ASN A 14 -7.20 19.63 -6.21
C ASN A 14 -7.47 18.18 -6.61
N LEU A 15 -8.51 17.93 -7.38
CA LEU A 15 -8.84 16.62 -7.97
C LEU A 15 -7.65 15.98 -8.74
N ASN A 16 -6.73 16.78 -9.23
CA ASN A 16 -5.54 16.34 -9.98
C ASN A 16 -4.43 15.75 -9.09
N GLN A 17 -4.53 15.87 -7.77
CA GLN A 17 -3.52 15.41 -6.81
C GLN A 17 -4.01 14.23 -5.96
N LEU A 18 -5.11 13.60 -6.35
CA LEU A 18 -5.62 12.41 -5.68
C LEU A 18 -4.67 11.22 -5.88
N PRO A 19 -4.43 10.42 -4.82
CA PRO A 19 -3.67 9.20 -4.99
C PRO A 19 -4.39 8.24 -5.94
N THR A 20 -3.64 7.57 -6.77
CA THR A 20 -4.14 6.45 -7.58
C THR A 20 -3.90 5.12 -6.88
N VAL A 21 -4.50 4.04 -7.40
CA VAL A 21 -4.27 2.68 -6.90
C VAL A 21 -2.78 2.32 -6.97
N GLU A 22 -2.08 2.81 -7.99
CA GLU A 22 -0.66 2.56 -8.20
C GLU A 22 0.23 3.21 -7.13
N HIS A 23 -0.13 4.42 -6.67
CA HIS A 23 0.57 5.08 -5.56
C HIS A 23 0.42 4.31 -4.26
N ASN A 24 -0.79 3.81 -3.98
CA ASN A 24 -1.03 2.96 -2.81
C ASN A 24 -0.26 1.65 -2.92
N LEU A 25 -0.27 1.00 -4.10
CA LEU A 25 0.52 -0.23 -4.31
C LEU A 25 2.01 0.02 -4.10
N TYR A 26 2.57 1.15 -4.58
CA TYR A 26 3.96 1.49 -4.33
C TYR A 26 4.25 1.57 -2.83
N PHE A 27 3.41 2.28 -2.10
CA PHE A 27 3.51 2.41 -0.64
C PHE A 27 3.46 1.04 0.06
N GLN A 28 2.51 0.16 -0.32
CA GLN A 28 2.39 -1.18 0.26
C GLN A 28 3.61 -2.06 -0.07
N TYR A 29 4.16 -1.95 -1.28
CA TYR A 29 5.39 -2.68 -1.64
C TYR A 29 6.62 -2.20 -0.89
N LEU A 30 6.70 -0.92 -0.52
CA LEU A 30 7.76 -0.42 0.37
C LEU A 30 7.64 -1.00 1.78
N ILE A 31 6.40 -1.10 2.32
CA ILE A 31 6.16 -1.69 3.64
C ILE A 31 6.68 -3.12 3.73
N VAL A 32 6.42 -3.92 2.69
CA VAL A 32 6.87 -5.32 2.69
C VAL A 32 8.33 -5.50 2.27
N SER A 33 9.04 -4.43 1.87
CA SER A 33 10.44 -4.56 1.44
C SER A 33 11.40 -4.73 2.61
N PRO A 34 12.15 -5.86 2.68
CA PRO A 34 13.15 -6.07 3.72
C PRO A 34 14.25 -5.00 3.71
N SER A 35 14.70 -4.56 2.52
CA SER A 35 15.73 -3.52 2.42
C SER A 35 15.22 -2.16 2.92
N TYR A 36 13.96 -1.80 2.66
CA TYR A 36 13.38 -0.56 3.14
C TYR A 36 13.24 -0.56 4.68
N TRP A 37 12.87 -1.70 5.26
CA TRP A 37 12.88 -1.88 6.71
C TRP A 37 14.27 -1.66 7.32
N LYS A 38 15.33 -2.22 6.71
CA LYS A 38 16.68 -1.98 7.17
C LYS A 38 17.09 -0.50 7.10
N ALA A 39 16.68 0.20 6.03
CA ALA A 39 16.90 1.65 5.93
C ALA A 39 16.17 2.42 7.05
N HIS A 40 14.97 2.01 7.42
CA HIS A 40 14.24 2.56 8.55
C HIS A 40 15.01 2.39 9.87
N LEU A 41 15.50 1.19 10.19
CA LEU A 41 16.28 0.92 11.39
C LEU A 41 17.59 1.74 11.42
N ILE A 42 18.25 1.91 10.27
CA ILE A 42 19.45 2.76 10.17
C ILE A 42 19.11 4.22 10.49
N ARG A 43 18.01 4.74 9.97
CA ARG A 43 17.60 6.14 10.22
C ARG A 43 17.11 6.38 11.65
N LYS A 44 16.60 5.33 12.31
CA LYS A 44 16.29 5.36 13.75
C LYS A 44 17.53 5.21 14.65
N GLY A 45 18.68 4.87 14.10
CA GLY A 45 19.90 4.60 14.87
C GLY A 45 19.93 3.22 15.53
N GLU A 46 19.00 2.34 15.17
CA GLU A 46 18.88 0.97 15.71
C GLU A 46 19.77 -0.03 14.95
N LEU A 47 20.26 0.33 13.77
CA LEU A 47 21.14 -0.50 12.95
C LEU A 47 22.30 0.31 12.40
N SER A 48 23.53 -0.27 12.48
CA SER A 48 24.74 0.35 11.92
C SER A 48 24.79 0.22 10.40
N LEU A 49 25.30 1.25 9.71
CA LEU A 49 25.62 1.19 8.27
C LEU A 49 26.67 0.13 7.91
N ASN A 50 27.46 -0.31 8.87
CA ASN A 50 28.51 -1.33 8.68
C ASN A 50 28.01 -2.75 8.93
N ASP A 51 26.71 -2.93 9.17
CA ASP A 51 26.12 -4.24 9.37
C ASP A 51 26.26 -5.11 8.10
N LYS A 52 26.83 -6.30 8.29
CA LYS A 52 27.13 -7.25 7.19
C LYS A 52 25.87 -7.84 6.53
N THR A 53 24.71 -7.72 7.18
CA THR A 53 23.42 -8.21 6.63
C THR A 53 22.81 -7.25 5.61
N LEU A 54 23.34 -6.03 5.49
CA LEU A 54 22.83 -5.03 4.57
C LEU A 54 23.18 -5.35 3.11
N PRO A 55 22.28 -5.01 2.17
CA PRO A 55 22.58 -5.09 0.76
C PRO A 55 23.69 -4.08 0.41
N LYS A 56 24.62 -4.47 -0.49
CA LYS A 56 25.77 -3.61 -0.85
C LYS A 56 25.36 -2.25 -1.41
N ASP A 57 24.16 -2.13 -1.95
CA ASP A 57 23.58 -0.90 -2.51
C ASP A 57 22.63 -0.19 -1.53
N ILE A 58 22.75 -0.41 -0.22
CA ILE A 58 21.92 0.20 0.82
C ILE A 58 21.78 1.73 0.68
N LYS A 59 22.81 2.41 0.14
CA LYS A 59 22.76 3.85 -0.10
C LYS A 59 21.64 4.27 -1.07
N ALA A 60 21.33 3.41 -2.05
CA ALA A 60 20.19 3.67 -2.96
C ALA A 60 18.86 3.53 -2.22
N VAL A 61 18.74 2.56 -1.32
CA VAL A 61 17.56 2.36 -0.48
C VAL A 61 17.39 3.52 0.51
N LEU A 62 18.47 3.97 1.14
CA LEU A 62 18.46 5.12 2.04
C LEU A 62 17.99 6.41 1.31
N LYS A 63 18.44 6.61 0.07
CA LYS A 63 17.97 7.74 -0.75
C LYS A 63 16.45 7.70 -0.96
N THR A 64 15.88 6.52 -1.20
CA THR A 64 14.43 6.34 -1.31
C THR A 64 13.75 6.58 0.03
N TYR A 65 14.32 6.06 1.12
CA TYR A 65 13.81 6.29 2.47
C TYR A 65 13.81 7.79 2.83
N ASP A 66 14.86 8.52 2.50
CA ASP A 66 14.96 9.96 2.75
C ASP A 66 13.90 10.77 1.97
N GLN A 67 13.34 10.20 0.91
CA GLN A 67 12.24 10.81 0.14
C GLN A 67 10.87 10.44 0.68
N PHE A 68 10.64 9.16 1.00
CA PHE A 68 9.35 8.62 1.40
C PHE A 68 9.10 8.70 2.91
N GLY A 69 10.16 8.70 3.72
CA GLY A 69 10.11 8.80 5.18
C GLY A 69 9.67 7.52 5.89
N ASP A 70 9.23 7.69 7.12
CA ASP A 70 8.65 6.61 7.93
C ASP A 70 7.22 6.32 7.46
N ILE A 71 7.08 5.20 6.75
CA ILE A 71 5.79 4.70 6.27
C ILE A 71 5.24 3.58 7.15
N PHE A 72 6.00 3.12 8.14
CA PHE A 72 5.60 1.99 8.97
C PHE A 72 4.58 2.37 10.03
N THR A 73 4.69 3.58 10.58
CA THR A 73 3.81 4.12 11.62
C THR A 73 2.79 5.12 11.08
N THR A 74 2.82 5.43 9.78
CA THR A 74 1.97 6.46 9.18
C THR A 74 0.94 5.82 8.24
N PRO A 75 -0.38 6.02 8.46
CA PRO A 75 -1.41 5.59 7.50
C PRO A 75 -1.20 6.21 6.13
N PHE A 76 -1.61 5.48 5.07
CA PHE A 76 -1.38 5.92 3.69
C PHE A 76 -1.95 7.32 3.40
N GLU A 77 -3.15 7.62 3.89
CA GLU A 77 -3.82 8.91 3.67
C GLU A 77 -3.03 10.06 4.28
N VAL A 78 -2.57 9.89 5.53
CA VAL A 78 -1.76 10.89 6.24
C VAL A 78 -0.43 11.08 5.54
N TRP A 79 0.23 9.97 5.18
CA TRP A 79 1.49 10.02 4.42
C TRP A 79 1.31 10.70 3.06
N TRP A 80 0.21 10.42 2.37
CA TRP A 80 -0.07 11.05 1.08
C TRP A 80 -0.22 12.56 1.20
N GLU A 81 -0.98 13.04 2.19
CA GLU A 81 -1.17 14.46 2.46
C GLU A 81 0.14 15.17 2.79
N GLN A 82 0.97 14.58 3.62
CA GLN A 82 2.21 15.19 4.13
C GLN A 82 3.38 15.10 3.16
N THR A 83 3.50 13.98 2.45
CA THR A 83 4.69 13.63 1.68
C THR A 83 4.37 13.20 0.26
N GLY A 84 3.48 12.22 0.09
CA GLY A 84 3.24 11.53 -1.18
C GLY A 84 2.82 12.48 -2.30
N CYS A 85 1.88 13.37 -2.01
CA CYS A 85 1.39 14.34 -2.98
C CYS A 85 2.55 15.19 -3.56
N ASN A 86 3.42 15.74 -2.70
CA ASN A 86 4.56 16.55 -3.10
C ASN A 86 5.70 15.75 -3.75
N LEU A 87 5.70 14.43 -3.54
CA LEU A 87 6.70 13.53 -4.08
C LEU A 87 6.39 13.15 -5.53
N PHE A 88 5.11 12.85 -5.82
CA PHE A 88 4.66 12.37 -7.12
C PHE A 88 4.10 13.46 -8.03
N TYR A 89 3.65 14.57 -7.47
CA TYR A 89 3.14 15.71 -8.23
C TYR A 89 4.01 16.93 -7.98
N SER A 90 4.26 17.66 -9.05
CA SER A 90 4.89 18.98 -8.98
C SER A 90 4.01 19.98 -9.72
N ASP A 91 4.23 21.27 -9.48
CA ASP A 91 3.54 22.30 -10.27
C ASP A 91 3.84 22.19 -11.78
N ALA A 92 4.97 21.54 -12.15
CA ALA A 92 5.31 21.28 -13.55
C ALA A 92 4.43 20.18 -14.19
N ASP A 93 3.87 19.28 -13.38
CA ASP A 93 3.02 18.19 -13.86
C ASP A 93 1.54 18.58 -13.94
N LEU A 94 1.18 19.79 -13.47
CA LEU A 94 -0.17 20.31 -13.58
C LEU A 94 -0.48 20.67 -15.04
N THR A 95 -1.28 19.82 -15.68
CA THR A 95 -1.74 20.01 -17.07
C THR A 95 -3.08 20.75 -17.15
N THR A 96 -3.73 21.00 -16.01
CA THR A 96 -5.04 21.64 -15.93
C THR A 96 -4.99 22.88 -15.03
N LEU A 97 -5.68 23.92 -15.45
CA LEU A 97 -5.87 25.15 -14.71
C LEU A 97 -7.37 25.35 -14.46
N SER A 98 -7.78 25.41 -13.18
CA SER A 98 -9.15 25.75 -12.80
C SER A 98 -9.26 27.28 -12.62
N LEU A 99 -10.24 27.88 -13.25
CA LEU A 99 -10.50 29.32 -13.19
C LEU A 99 -11.91 29.57 -12.65
N THR A 100 -12.01 30.49 -11.69
CA THR A 100 -13.29 31.06 -11.29
C THR A 100 -13.43 32.42 -11.93
N LEU A 101 -14.48 32.59 -12.75
CA LEU A 101 -14.76 33.81 -13.49
C LEU A 101 -16.09 34.42 -13.00
N ASP A 102 -16.09 35.72 -12.82
CA ASP A 102 -17.30 36.47 -12.51
C ASP A 102 -18.02 36.81 -13.84
N ILE A 103 -19.01 36.00 -14.19
CA ILE A 103 -19.76 36.09 -15.45
C ILE A 103 -20.59 37.38 -15.60
N THR A 104 -20.65 38.25 -14.59
CA THR A 104 -21.31 39.56 -14.66
C THR A 104 -20.45 40.60 -15.41
N LYS A 105 -19.15 40.31 -15.59
CA LYS A 105 -18.20 41.18 -16.29
C LYS A 105 -18.29 41.04 -17.81
N PRO A 106 -17.95 42.11 -18.58
CA PRO A 106 -17.86 42.04 -20.03
C PRO A 106 -16.91 40.92 -20.49
N LYS A 107 -17.25 40.31 -21.63
CA LYS A 107 -16.49 39.18 -22.18
C LYS A 107 -15.00 39.51 -22.40
N GLU A 108 -14.71 40.72 -22.85
CA GLU A 108 -13.33 41.18 -23.09
C GLU A 108 -12.50 41.15 -21.80
N VAL A 109 -13.05 41.63 -20.71
CA VAL A 109 -12.41 41.61 -19.37
C VAL A 109 -12.20 40.18 -18.87
N LEU A 110 -13.16 39.28 -19.11
CA LEU A 110 -13.03 37.88 -18.74
C LEU A 110 -11.93 37.19 -19.54
N MET A 111 -11.83 37.46 -20.84
CA MET A 111 -10.78 36.89 -21.72
C MET A 111 -9.39 37.36 -21.30
N GLU A 112 -9.22 38.66 -20.98
CA GLU A 112 -7.97 39.18 -20.46
C GLU A 112 -7.54 38.51 -19.15
N GLN A 113 -8.49 38.29 -18.21
CA GLN A 113 -8.23 37.57 -16.98
C GLN A 113 -7.79 36.13 -17.24
N VAL A 114 -8.44 35.42 -18.17
CA VAL A 114 -8.07 34.06 -18.58
C VAL A 114 -6.65 34.03 -19.14
N ASP A 115 -6.33 34.90 -20.09
CA ASP A 115 -5.01 34.94 -20.71
C ASP A 115 -3.89 35.27 -19.72
N LEU A 116 -4.16 36.19 -18.79
CA LEU A 116 -3.22 36.50 -17.70
C LEU A 116 -2.96 35.27 -16.82
N LYS A 117 -4.03 34.55 -16.38
CA LYS A 117 -3.93 33.37 -15.52
C LYS A 117 -3.22 32.22 -16.23
N ILE A 118 -3.49 31.97 -17.51
CA ILE A 118 -2.79 30.99 -18.32
C ILE A 118 -1.30 31.33 -18.42
N SER A 119 -0.97 32.57 -18.71
CA SER A 119 0.41 33.05 -18.84
C SER A 119 1.18 32.89 -17.51
N GLU A 120 0.57 33.26 -16.39
CA GLU A 120 1.15 33.05 -15.05
C GLU A 120 1.39 31.56 -14.75
N ALA A 121 0.40 30.69 -15.01
CA ALA A 121 0.51 29.27 -14.80
C ALA A 121 1.64 28.64 -15.65
N GLN A 122 1.74 29.02 -16.93
CA GLN A 122 2.81 28.58 -17.84
C GLN A 122 4.20 29.05 -17.38
N LYS A 123 4.32 30.28 -16.86
CA LYS A 123 5.59 30.80 -16.28
C LYS A 123 5.99 30.01 -15.01
N ARG A 124 5.03 29.67 -14.12
CA ARG A 124 5.27 28.85 -12.95
C ARG A 124 5.70 27.43 -13.34
N GLN A 125 5.00 26.81 -14.30
CA GLN A 125 5.32 25.49 -14.80
C GLN A 125 6.76 25.40 -15.35
N LYS A 126 7.23 26.39 -16.11
CA LYS A 126 8.61 26.46 -16.63
C LYS A 126 9.68 26.56 -15.52
N LYS A 127 9.33 27.12 -14.34
CA LYS A 127 10.25 27.32 -13.21
C LYS A 127 10.18 26.20 -12.17
N SER A 128 9.16 25.35 -12.25
CA SER A 128 8.95 24.35 -11.22
C SER A 128 9.88 23.15 -11.40
N LYS A 129 10.25 22.54 -10.27
CA LYS A 129 11.05 21.30 -10.27
C LYS A 129 10.14 20.14 -10.66
N ARG A 130 10.67 19.16 -11.42
CA ARG A 130 9.97 17.92 -11.74
C ARG A 130 9.69 17.13 -10.46
N ALA A 131 8.65 16.28 -10.50
CA ALA A 131 8.36 15.33 -9.45
C ALA A 131 9.61 14.52 -9.06
N LYS A 132 9.77 14.24 -7.76
CA LYS A 132 10.95 13.52 -7.23
C LYS A 132 10.81 12.03 -7.38
N ALA A 133 9.58 11.52 -7.43
CA ALA A 133 9.27 10.12 -7.66
C ALA A 133 8.35 9.97 -8.88
N PHE A 134 8.44 8.85 -9.55
CA PHE A 134 7.61 8.51 -10.71
C PHE A 134 7.39 7.01 -10.79
N LEU A 135 6.36 6.62 -11.52
CA LEU A 135 6.09 5.23 -11.84
C LEU A 135 6.84 4.86 -13.13
N GLU A 136 7.60 3.78 -13.10
CA GLU A 136 8.52 3.40 -14.21
C GLU A 136 7.82 2.93 -15.49
N VAL A 137 6.51 2.66 -15.46
CA VAL A 137 5.78 2.12 -16.60
C VAL A 137 4.48 2.86 -16.86
N ASN A 138 4.20 3.07 -18.14
CA ASN A 138 2.97 3.72 -18.60
C ASN A 138 1.71 2.86 -18.37
N LYS A 139 1.86 1.54 -18.21
CA LYS A 139 0.75 0.60 -17.99
C LYS A 139 1.10 -0.37 -16.88
N ILE A 140 0.63 -0.07 -15.69
CA ILE A 140 0.69 -0.97 -14.53
C ILE A 140 -0.49 -1.94 -14.62
N GLN A 141 -0.29 -3.17 -14.13
CA GLN A 141 -1.35 -4.15 -13.92
C GLN A 141 -1.67 -4.26 -12.41
N PRO A 142 -2.50 -3.36 -11.86
CA PRO A 142 -2.70 -3.26 -10.42
C PRO A 142 -3.21 -4.55 -9.80
N PHE A 143 -4.09 -5.26 -10.53
CA PHE A 143 -4.66 -6.52 -10.05
C PHE A 143 -3.59 -7.59 -9.78
N SER A 144 -2.63 -7.76 -10.73
CA SER A 144 -1.54 -8.74 -10.55
C SER A 144 -0.62 -8.38 -9.37
N LEU A 145 -0.34 -7.09 -9.16
CA LEU A 145 0.46 -6.63 -8.03
C LEU A 145 -0.28 -6.85 -6.71
N PHE A 146 -1.56 -6.55 -6.70
CA PHE A 146 -2.41 -6.78 -5.53
C PHE A 146 -2.51 -8.26 -5.14
N GLU A 147 -2.73 -9.17 -6.11
CA GLU A 147 -2.73 -10.62 -5.84
C GLU A 147 -1.43 -11.10 -5.18
N LYS A 148 -0.29 -10.56 -5.61
CA LYS A 148 1.02 -10.90 -5.03
C LYS A 148 1.18 -10.39 -3.60
N LEU A 149 0.75 -9.16 -3.31
CA LEU A 149 0.72 -8.65 -1.93
C LEU A 149 -0.16 -9.52 -1.04
N GLN A 150 -1.34 -9.91 -1.53
CA GLN A 150 -2.23 -10.81 -0.78
C GLN A 150 -1.58 -12.15 -0.43
N LEU A 151 -0.74 -12.70 -1.31
CA LEU A 151 -0.01 -13.95 -1.02
C LEU A 151 1.04 -13.74 0.07
N ILE A 152 1.71 -12.59 0.09
CA ILE A 152 2.65 -12.23 1.16
C ILE A 152 1.90 -12.12 2.49
N GLU A 153 0.79 -11.40 2.52
CA GLU A 153 -0.05 -11.22 3.70
C GLU A 153 -0.58 -12.55 4.24
N GLU A 154 -1.09 -13.42 3.37
CA GLU A 154 -1.58 -14.75 3.79
C GLU A 154 -0.46 -15.63 4.34
N LYS A 155 0.74 -15.55 3.75
CA LYS A 155 1.90 -16.29 4.26
C LYS A 155 2.38 -15.75 5.60
N ALA A 156 2.48 -14.43 5.75
CA ALA A 156 2.79 -13.79 7.02
C ALA A 156 1.72 -14.12 8.08
N SER A 157 0.44 -14.17 7.69
CA SER A 157 -0.65 -14.61 8.54
C SER A 157 -0.47 -16.02 9.10
N ALA A 158 0.05 -16.94 8.30
CA ALA A 158 0.30 -18.29 8.76
C ALA A 158 1.35 -18.36 9.90
N TYR A 159 2.34 -17.45 9.87
CA TYR A 159 3.31 -17.33 10.97
C TYR A 159 2.64 -16.83 12.26
N LEU A 160 1.78 -15.80 12.18
CA LEU A 160 1.03 -15.32 13.35
C LEU A 160 0.12 -16.40 13.96
N ASP A 161 -0.43 -17.29 13.12
CA ASP A 161 -1.29 -18.39 13.56
C ASP A 161 -0.48 -19.58 14.12
N GLY A 162 0.85 -19.43 14.26
CA GLY A 162 1.74 -20.49 14.74
C GLY A 162 1.92 -21.65 13.75
N ASN A 163 1.63 -21.43 12.48
CA ASN A 163 1.75 -22.43 11.41
C ASN A 163 2.68 -21.97 10.28
N PRO A 164 3.97 -21.74 10.55
CA PRO A 164 4.93 -21.26 9.54
C PRO A 164 5.15 -22.25 8.39
N GLY A 165 4.89 -23.56 8.65
CA GLY A 165 4.99 -24.64 7.68
C GLY A 165 3.75 -24.83 6.80
N LEU A 166 2.79 -23.89 6.83
CA LEU A 166 1.58 -24.02 6.01
C LEU A 166 1.93 -24.16 4.53
N GLU A 167 1.44 -25.24 3.91
CA GLU A 167 1.71 -25.55 2.51
C GLU A 167 1.22 -24.46 1.57
N ASN A 168 2.05 -24.08 0.59
CA ASN A 168 1.76 -22.98 -0.31
C ASN A 168 0.44 -23.15 -1.10
N TRP A 169 0.02 -24.38 -1.41
CA TRP A 169 -1.28 -24.60 -2.06
C TRP A 169 -2.46 -24.17 -1.17
N ARG A 170 -2.34 -24.29 0.17
CA ARG A 170 -3.34 -23.78 1.11
C ARG A 170 -3.36 -22.27 1.14
N ILE A 171 -2.18 -21.62 1.06
CA ILE A 171 -2.05 -20.17 0.90
C ILE A 171 -2.76 -19.71 -0.39
N ALA A 172 -2.61 -20.47 -1.51
CA ALA A 172 -3.33 -20.16 -2.75
C ALA A 172 -4.86 -20.18 -2.58
N LEU A 173 -5.39 -21.12 -1.80
CA LEU A 173 -6.82 -21.20 -1.51
C LEU A 173 -7.28 -20.06 -0.61
N SER A 174 -6.53 -19.77 0.45
CA SER A 174 -6.81 -18.67 1.39
C SER A 174 -6.78 -17.32 0.69
N ALA A 175 -5.74 -17.06 -0.10
CA ALA A 175 -5.60 -15.87 -0.93
C ALA A 175 -6.65 -15.77 -2.05
N ASN A 176 -7.45 -16.79 -2.25
CA ASN A 176 -8.46 -16.84 -3.32
C ASN A 176 -7.90 -16.58 -4.72
N LEU A 177 -6.69 -17.11 -5.03
CA LEU A 177 -6.11 -16.95 -6.36
C LEU A 177 -7.08 -17.39 -7.45
N GLN A 178 -7.23 -16.54 -8.47
CA GLN A 178 -8.12 -16.80 -9.60
C GLN A 178 -7.46 -17.77 -10.59
N THR A 179 -7.63 -19.07 -10.37
CA THR A 179 -7.08 -20.11 -11.25
C THR A 179 -8.03 -21.29 -11.40
N LYS A 180 -8.02 -21.92 -12.60
CA LYS A 180 -8.77 -23.13 -12.87
C LYS A 180 -8.36 -24.32 -11.97
N TRP A 181 -7.13 -24.34 -11.49
CA TRP A 181 -6.58 -25.41 -10.66
C TRP A 181 -7.14 -25.45 -9.25
N LYS A 182 -7.86 -24.40 -8.83
CA LYS A 182 -8.55 -24.34 -7.54
C LYS A 182 -9.86 -25.15 -7.50
N ARG A 183 -10.43 -25.46 -8.65
CA ARG A 183 -11.73 -26.16 -8.74
C ARG A 183 -11.64 -27.54 -8.09
N GLY A 184 -12.57 -27.83 -7.17
CA GLY A 184 -12.66 -29.14 -6.50
C GLY A 184 -11.66 -29.36 -5.37
N ILE A 185 -10.77 -28.42 -5.06
CA ILE A 185 -9.85 -28.50 -3.92
C ILE A 185 -10.35 -27.63 -2.79
N LYS A 186 -10.53 -28.21 -1.62
CA LYS A 186 -10.80 -27.50 -0.36
C LYS A 186 -9.60 -27.66 0.56
N GLU A 187 -9.48 -26.80 1.58
CA GLU A 187 -8.36 -26.83 2.53
C GLU A 187 -8.25 -28.11 3.32
N ASP A 188 -9.37 -28.70 3.65
CA ASP A 188 -9.51 -29.96 4.40
C ASP A 188 -9.52 -31.20 3.49
N SER A 189 -9.42 -31.02 2.15
CA SER A 189 -9.39 -32.15 1.22
C SER A 189 -8.22 -33.08 1.54
N LYS A 190 -8.48 -34.37 1.61
CA LYS A 190 -7.40 -35.38 1.70
C LYS A 190 -6.59 -35.41 0.39
N LEU A 191 -5.32 -35.80 0.48
CA LEU A 191 -4.50 -35.99 -0.70
C LEU A 191 -5.05 -37.19 -1.51
N THR A 192 -5.29 -36.96 -2.79
CA THR A 192 -5.73 -37.98 -3.74
C THR A 192 -4.95 -37.80 -5.05
N ALA A 193 -4.83 -38.87 -5.84
CA ALA A 193 -4.17 -38.79 -7.15
C ALA A 193 -4.81 -37.74 -8.08
N SER A 194 -6.10 -37.48 -7.92
CA SER A 194 -6.82 -36.48 -8.71
C SER A 194 -6.49 -35.02 -8.34
N ASN A 195 -6.09 -34.73 -7.09
CA ASN A 195 -5.81 -33.38 -6.63
C ASN A 195 -4.31 -33.07 -6.38
N GLU A 196 -3.46 -34.09 -6.43
CA GLU A 196 -2.02 -33.95 -6.21
C GLU A 196 -1.36 -32.97 -7.20
N LYS A 197 -1.61 -33.16 -8.49
CA LYS A 197 -1.08 -32.27 -9.53
C LYS A 197 -1.55 -30.82 -9.35
N ALA A 198 -2.81 -30.64 -8.99
CA ALA A 198 -3.37 -29.32 -8.77
C ALA A 198 -2.78 -28.64 -7.51
N ARG A 199 -2.54 -29.39 -6.42
CA ARG A 199 -1.84 -28.86 -5.23
C ARG A 199 -0.40 -28.48 -5.55
N ALA A 200 0.34 -29.33 -6.27
CA ALA A 200 1.70 -29.05 -6.69
C ALA A 200 1.75 -27.77 -7.55
N TYR A 201 0.84 -27.62 -8.51
CA TYR A 201 0.74 -26.42 -9.34
C TYR A 201 0.43 -25.16 -8.54
N LEU A 202 -0.56 -25.22 -7.63
CA LEU A 202 -0.90 -24.09 -6.76
C LEU A 202 0.28 -23.72 -5.87
N GLY A 203 0.99 -24.68 -5.30
CA GLY A 203 2.20 -24.46 -4.51
C GLY A 203 3.31 -23.76 -5.28
N MET A 204 3.58 -24.22 -6.51
CA MET A 204 4.55 -23.60 -7.42
C MET A 204 4.13 -22.17 -7.79
N LEU A 205 2.85 -21.95 -8.08
CA LEU A 205 2.32 -20.61 -8.44
C LEU A 205 2.49 -19.61 -7.30
N VAL A 206 2.22 -20.02 -6.07
CA VAL A 206 2.44 -19.17 -4.88
C VAL A 206 3.91 -18.83 -4.70
N SER A 207 4.79 -19.83 -4.78
CA SER A 207 6.25 -19.63 -4.67
C SER A 207 6.75 -18.65 -5.71
N LYS A 208 6.33 -18.81 -6.97
CA LYS A 208 6.70 -17.90 -8.07
C LYS A 208 6.19 -16.47 -7.80
N ASN A 209 4.93 -16.31 -7.43
CA ASN A 209 4.35 -14.98 -7.21
C ASN A 209 4.98 -14.26 -6.01
N ILE A 210 5.31 -14.97 -4.93
CA ILE A 210 6.02 -14.41 -3.78
C ILE A 210 7.43 -13.97 -4.18
N ALA A 211 8.16 -14.78 -4.98
CA ALA A 211 9.48 -14.40 -5.49
C ALA A 211 9.42 -13.16 -6.39
N GLU A 212 8.43 -13.08 -7.29
CA GLU A 212 8.22 -11.88 -8.11
C GLU A 212 7.84 -10.65 -7.26
N ALA A 213 7.00 -10.84 -6.23
CA ALA A 213 6.64 -9.77 -5.31
C ALA A 213 7.85 -9.22 -4.55
N LEU A 214 8.77 -10.11 -4.12
CA LEU A 214 10.02 -9.70 -3.49
C LEU A 214 10.86 -8.82 -4.42
N ILE A 215 11.00 -9.21 -5.68
CA ILE A 215 11.74 -8.41 -6.68
C ILE A 215 11.11 -7.02 -6.83
N VAL A 216 9.79 -6.94 -6.92
CA VAL A 216 9.08 -5.66 -7.03
C VAL A 216 9.26 -4.82 -5.78
N ALA A 217 9.17 -5.40 -4.56
CA ALA A 217 9.35 -4.71 -3.30
C ALA A 217 10.79 -4.16 -3.15
N GLU A 218 11.78 -4.96 -3.50
CA GLU A 218 13.18 -4.57 -3.44
C GLU A 218 13.53 -3.49 -4.48
N ASN A 219 12.91 -3.52 -5.66
CA ASN A 219 13.03 -2.43 -6.63
C ASN A 219 12.30 -1.16 -6.17
N ALA A 220 11.13 -1.30 -5.57
CA ALA A 220 10.41 -0.17 -4.96
C ALA A 220 11.28 0.56 -3.94
N ALA A 221 11.98 -0.19 -3.06
CA ALA A 221 12.92 0.37 -2.11
C ALA A 221 14.12 1.11 -2.75
N ARG A 222 14.37 0.89 -4.05
CA ARG A 222 15.40 1.58 -4.84
C ARG A 222 14.83 2.68 -5.74
N GLY A 223 13.57 3.04 -5.53
CA GLY A 223 12.89 4.07 -6.31
C GLY A 223 12.42 3.62 -7.69
N LYS A 224 12.34 2.29 -7.94
CA LYS A 224 11.99 1.69 -9.24
C LYS A 224 10.72 0.86 -9.14
N PHE A 225 9.56 1.50 -9.25
CA PHE A 225 8.29 0.77 -9.11
C PHE A 225 7.42 0.95 -10.37
N PRO A 226 6.78 -0.13 -10.83
CA PRO A 226 6.83 -1.54 -10.42
C PRO A 226 7.80 -2.38 -11.28
N SER A 227 9.08 -2.19 -11.14
CA SER A 227 10.08 -2.93 -11.90
C SER A 227 10.12 -4.42 -11.50
N LYS A 228 10.18 -5.30 -12.51
CA LYS A 228 10.37 -6.75 -12.35
C LYS A 228 11.81 -7.19 -12.66
N GLN A 229 12.70 -6.25 -12.97
CA GLN A 229 14.09 -6.54 -13.21
C GLN A 229 14.76 -7.00 -11.91
N LYS A 230 15.37 -8.17 -11.90
CA LYS A 230 16.02 -8.69 -10.71
C LYS A 230 17.17 -7.77 -10.30
N PRO A 231 17.15 -7.17 -9.09
CA PRO A 231 18.24 -6.34 -8.61
C PRO A 231 19.49 -7.19 -8.33
N LEU A 232 20.68 -6.60 -8.45
CA LEU A 232 21.94 -7.29 -8.17
C LEU A 232 22.05 -7.71 -6.69
N PHE A 233 21.53 -6.87 -5.81
CA PHE A 233 21.52 -7.09 -4.38
C PHE A 233 20.09 -6.97 -3.87
N TYR A 234 19.61 -7.95 -3.14
CA TYR A 234 18.30 -7.93 -2.51
C TYR A 234 18.29 -8.83 -1.28
N MET A 235 17.38 -8.54 -0.38
CA MET A 235 17.15 -9.32 0.82
C MET A 235 15.95 -10.25 0.62
N HIS A 236 15.86 -11.30 1.41
CA HIS A 236 14.71 -12.19 1.41
C HIS A 236 13.68 -11.76 2.47
N PHE A 237 12.42 -12.14 2.26
CA PHE A 237 11.40 -11.95 3.27
C PHE A 237 11.73 -12.75 4.52
N ASP A 238 11.69 -12.05 5.66
CA ASP A 238 11.55 -12.64 6.97
C ASP A 238 10.06 -12.60 7.32
N PHE A 239 9.39 -13.74 7.17
CA PHE A 239 7.94 -13.80 7.38
C PHE A 239 7.54 -13.73 8.85
N ASP A 240 8.43 -14.09 9.77
CA ASP A 240 8.18 -13.94 11.20
C ASP A 240 8.12 -12.44 11.55
N HIS A 241 9.17 -11.70 11.23
CA HIS A 241 9.20 -10.26 11.39
C HIS A 241 8.06 -9.56 10.61
N LEU A 242 7.85 -9.92 9.34
CA LEU A 242 6.84 -9.31 8.49
C LEU A 242 5.42 -9.54 9.05
N SER A 243 5.19 -10.68 9.68
CA SER A 243 3.91 -10.99 10.32
C SER A 243 3.59 -10.05 11.48
N THR A 244 4.58 -9.74 12.30
CA THR A 244 4.48 -8.80 13.42
C THR A 244 4.26 -7.38 12.89
N LEU A 245 5.08 -6.94 11.94
CA LEU A 245 4.98 -5.62 11.32
C LEU A 245 3.61 -5.36 10.69
N LEU A 246 3.10 -6.30 9.88
CA LEU A 246 1.79 -6.16 9.25
C LEU A 246 0.63 -6.17 10.26
N ARG A 247 0.78 -6.89 11.38
CA ARG A 247 -0.18 -6.85 12.47
C ARG A 247 -0.20 -5.49 13.18
N GLU A 248 0.96 -4.98 13.56
CA GLU A 248 1.09 -3.68 14.25
C GLU A 248 0.51 -2.57 13.38
N ARG A 249 0.91 -2.54 12.11
CA ARG A 249 0.39 -1.58 11.15
C ARG A 249 -1.13 -1.66 10.97
N PHE A 250 -1.67 -2.87 10.93
CA PHE A 250 -3.11 -3.07 10.86
C PHE A 250 -3.84 -2.46 12.07
N ILE A 251 -3.28 -2.64 13.27
CA ILE A 251 -3.83 -2.07 14.51
C ILE A 251 -3.81 -0.53 14.42
N GLU A 252 -2.72 0.07 13.95
CA GLU A 252 -2.59 1.51 13.78
C GLU A 252 -3.59 2.08 12.74
N GLU A 253 -3.78 1.39 11.60
CA GLU A 253 -4.77 1.78 10.60
C GLU A 253 -6.21 1.72 11.14
N VAL A 254 -6.54 0.68 11.90
CA VAL A 254 -7.86 0.56 12.56
C VAL A 254 -8.04 1.68 13.57
N GLN A 255 -7.01 2.02 14.34
CA GLN A 255 -7.05 3.12 15.30
C GLN A 255 -7.29 4.45 14.61
N TYR A 256 -6.51 4.74 13.59
CA TYR A 256 -6.66 5.98 12.81
C TYR A 256 -8.07 6.14 12.25
N MET A 257 -8.64 5.04 11.70
CA MET A 257 -10.02 5.06 11.19
C MET A 257 -11.04 5.28 12.30
N TRP A 258 -10.82 4.69 13.48
CA TRP A 258 -11.69 4.85 14.64
C TRP A 258 -11.67 6.29 15.14
N ASP A 259 -10.50 6.87 15.37
CA ASP A 259 -10.34 8.24 15.86
C ASP A 259 -10.99 9.25 14.90
N ARG A 260 -10.77 9.06 13.60
CA ARG A 260 -11.38 9.89 12.56
C ARG A 260 -12.91 9.77 12.52
N SER A 261 -13.47 8.58 12.74
CA SER A 261 -14.92 8.38 12.76
C SER A 261 -15.62 8.99 13.95
N THR A 262 -14.90 9.17 15.06
CA THR A 262 -15.42 9.85 16.26
C THR A 262 -15.37 11.36 16.14
N GLU A 263 -14.41 11.92 15.40
CA GLU A 263 -14.28 13.35 15.17
C GLU A 263 -15.26 13.90 14.13
N ASP A 264 -15.60 13.12 13.13
CA ASP A 264 -16.42 13.55 11.98
C ASP A 264 -17.69 12.70 11.84
N LYS A 265 -18.76 13.09 12.54
CA LYS A 265 -20.08 12.43 12.50
C LYS A 265 -20.73 12.45 11.10
N THR A 266 -20.18 13.21 10.15
CA THR A 266 -20.70 13.37 8.79
C THR A 266 -20.03 12.45 7.78
N ILE A 267 -18.87 11.86 8.10
CA ILE A 267 -18.24 10.89 7.21
C ILE A 267 -18.98 9.56 7.37
N GLN A 268 -19.88 9.30 6.43
CA GLN A 268 -20.49 7.98 6.31
C GLN A 268 -19.37 6.94 6.17
N HIS A 269 -19.26 6.08 7.17
CA HIS A 269 -18.37 4.93 7.30
C HIS A 269 -18.27 4.02 6.05
N HIS A 270 -18.87 4.44 4.92
CA HIS A 270 -19.31 3.51 3.89
C HIS A 270 -18.26 3.14 2.85
N ASP A 271 -17.30 4.00 2.51
CA ASP A 271 -16.60 3.75 1.25
C ASP A 271 -15.21 3.10 1.38
N TYR A 272 -14.34 3.55 2.29
CA TYR A 272 -13.02 2.91 2.43
C TYR A 272 -13.11 1.55 3.13
N THR A 273 -13.84 1.51 4.23
CA THR A 273 -14.11 0.26 4.95
C THR A 273 -14.89 -0.72 4.06
N ASN A 274 -15.81 -0.24 3.21
CA ASN A 274 -16.56 -1.09 2.28
C ASN A 274 -15.72 -1.60 1.11
N VAL A 275 -14.78 -0.84 0.58
CA VAL A 275 -13.86 -1.35 -0.46
C VAL A 275 -12.87 -2.34 0.14
N MET A 276 -12.26 -2.01 1.26
CA MET A 276 -11.39 -2.92 2.01
C MET A 276 -12.17 -4.13 2.55
N MET A 277 -13.37 -3.92 3.11
CA MET A 277 -14.25 -4.99 3.59
C MET A 277 -14.87 -5.80 2.46
N LYS A 278 -15.20 -5.25 1.30
CA LYS A 278 -15.62 -6.05 0.12
C LYS A 278 -14.47 -6.88 -0.43
N GLN A 279 -13.25 -6.39 -0.40
CA GLN A 279 -12.06 -7.18 -0.75
C GLN A 279 -11.77 -8.25 0.32
N LEU A 280 -11.91 -7.91 1.60
CA LEU A 280 -11.81 -8.84 2.74
C LEU A 280 -13.02 -9.78 2.85
N GLN A 281 -14.22 -9.34 2.47
CA GLN A 281 -15.44 -10.18 2.43
C GLN A 281 -15.32 -11.36 1.46
N LYS A 282 -14.49 -11.26 0.43
CA LYS A 282 -14.15 -12.42 -0.41
C LYS A 282 -13.31 -13.47 0.34
N LYS A 283 -12.78 -13.13 1.52
CA LYS A 283 -11.92 -14.00 2.33
C LYS A 283 -12.55 -14.26 3.70
N ARG A 284 -13.40 -15.28 3.78
CA ARG A 284 -14.12 -15.67 5.01
C ARG A 284 -13.24 -15.82 6.26
N ARG A 285 -11.97 -16.26 6.11
CA ARG A 285 -11.00 -16.38 7.20
C ARG A 285 -10.37 -15.06 7.59
N ALA A 286 -9.95 -14.25 6.62
CA ALA A 286 -9.38 -12.93 6.88
C ALA A 286 -10.39 -12.05 7.62
N ARG A 287 -11.69 -12.13 7.26
CA ARG A 287 -12.75 -11.43 7.98
C ARG A 287 -12.88 -11.86 9.44
N LYS A 288 -12.94 -13.17 9.72
CA LYS A 288 -13.05 -13.69 11.11
C LYS A 288 -11.83 -13.33 11.96
N ARG A 289 -10.66 -13.22 11.32
CA ARG A 289 -9.43 -12.82 11.99
C ARG A 289 -9.41 -11.32 12.25
N PHE A 290 -9.82 -10.51 11.28
CA PHE A 290 -10.04 -9.08 11.42
C PHE A 290 -10.99 -8.78 12.58
N GLU A 291 -12.17 -9.40 12.57
CA GLU A 291 -13.17 -9.26 13.64
C GLU A 291 -12.56 -9.59 15.01
N ARG A 292 -11.80 -10.68 15.14
CA ARG A 292 -11.12 -11.05 16.39
C ARG A 292 -10.04 -10.05 16.83
N LEU A 293 -9.24 -9.51 15.91
CA LEU A 293 -8.21 -8.52 16.24
C LEU A 293 -8.82 -7.20 16.68
N VAL A 294 -9.89 -6.77 16.00
CA VAL A 294 -10.66 -5.57 16.38
C VAL A 294 -11.30 -5.77 17.76
N GLU A 295 -11.95 -6.91 18.01
CA GLU A 295 -12.54 -7.25 19.31
C GLU A 295 -11.49 -7.28 20.43
N GLN A 296 -10.32 -7.89 20.18
CA GLN A 296 -9.21 -7.92 21.14
C GLN A 296 -8.68 -6.52 21.44
N GLU A 297 -8.54 -5.66 20.44
CA GLU A 297 -8.06 -4.30 20.62
C GLU A 297 -9.09 -3.41 21.34
N ILE A 298 -10.37 -3.53 21.01
CA ILE A 298 -11.46 -2.86 21.73
C ILE A 298 -11.47 -3.30 23.20
N ALA A 299 -11.37 -4.62 23.46
CA ALA A 299 -11.35 -5.13 24.84
C ALA A 299 -10.10 -4.67 25.62
N ARG A 300 -8.93 -4.58 24.98
CA ARG A 300 -7.71 -4.03 25.58
C ARG A 300 -7.91 -2.58 26.00
N ARG A 301 -8.45 -1.74 25.14
CA ARG A 301 -8.69 -0.30 25.42
C ARG A 301 -9.75 -0.05 26.45
N GLN A 302 -10.83 -0.84 26.43
CA GLN A 302 -11.84 -0.77 27.50
C GLN A 302 -11.24 -1.09 28.86
N LYS A 303 -10.30 -2.05 28.91
CA LYS A 303 -9.58 -2.41 30.13
C LYS A 303 -8.60 -1.30 30.56
N GLU A 304 -7.90 -0.68 29.62
CA GLU A 304 -6.98 0.44 29.90
C GLU A 304 -7.75 1.69 30.36
N SER A 305 -8.92 1.97 29.78
CA SER A 305 -9.77 3.10 30.17
C SER A 305 -10.52 2.90 31.49
N SER A 306 -10.60 1.65 31.99
CA SER A 306 -11.22 1.31 33.26
C SER A 306 -10.24 1.24 34.43
N LEU A 307 -8.94 1.45 34.22
CA LEU A 307 -7.95 1.58 35.29
C LEU A 307 -8.07 2.96 35.92
N PRO A 308 -8.19 3.05 37.28
CA PRO A 308 -8.20 4.33 37.95
C PRO A 308 -6.91 5.10 37.67
N LEU A 309 -7.03 6.38 37.37
CA LEU A 309 -5.93 7.32 37.33
C LEU A 309 -5.46 7.50 38.78
N ASP A 310 -4.34 6.86 39.15
CA ASP A 310 -3.63 7.11 40.41
C ASP A 310 -2.94 8.48 40.36
#